data_1f098df8dcd8f9721f657459290ad551
#
_entry.id   1f098df8dcd8f9721f657459290ad551
#
_cell.length_a   1.000
_cell.length_b   1.000
_cell.length_c   1.000
_cell.angle_alpha   90.00
_cell.angle_beta   90.00
_cell.angle_gamma   90.00
#
_symmetry.space_group_name_H-M   'P 1'
#
loop_
_entity.id
_entity.type
_entity.pdbx_description
1 polymer ?
#
loop_
_entity_poly.entity_id
_entity_poly.type
_entity_poly.pdbx_seq_one_letter_code
_entity_poly.pdbx_strand_id
1 'polypeptide(L)'
;MKPLLLLAMAGLLACNDSGTDSGMDSGISQRRIFVTDTIQNGNFGGTAGADELCASQAAAARLQGEFKAWLSTISSPVSGRLTQSSVPYVLVDGTLIANDWNDLVDGSIFAPINLDANQQVRSGDVWTGTLPDGLPYMNDDCEGFTSDSAGIALCGTTASMNANWTANATPPCSTELRLYCIEQ
;
A
#
# COMPACT_ATOMS: atom_id res chain seq x y z
N MET A 1 -46.26 -66.03 -28.05
CA MET A 1 -45.95 -64.87 -28.86
C MET A 1 -45.24 -63.78 -27.98
N LYS A 2 -43.95 -63.66 -28.11
CA LYS A 2 -43.13 -62.72 -27.39
C LYS A 2 -42.81 -61.57 -28.33
N PRO A 3 -43.00 -60.26 -27.96
CA PRO A 3 -42.48 -59.20 -28.76
C PRO A 3 -41.01 -58.86 -28.37
N LEU A 4 -40.25 -58.71 -29.43
CA LEU A 4 -38.84 -58.38 -29.44
C LEU A 4 -38.62 -56.92 -29.02
N LEU A 5 -37.84 -56.71 -27.97
CA LEU A 5 -37.50 -55.38 -27.48
C LEU A 5 -36.23 -54.89 -28.19
N LEU A 6 -36.37 -53.87 -29.04
CA LEU A 6 -35.23 -53.19 -29.67
C LEU A 6 -34.58 -52.23 -28.68
N LEU A 7 -33.31 -52.47 -28.34
CA LEU A 7 -32.49 -51.59 -27.52
C LEU A 7 -31.82 -50.56 -28.45
N ALA A 8 -32.24 -49.32 -28.36
CA ALA A 8 -31.56 -48.21 -29.03
C ALA A 8 -30.38 -47.74 -28.16
N MET A 9 -29.17 -47.93 -28.63
CA MET A 9 -27.97 -47.31 -28.04
C MET A 9 -27.90 -45.84 -28.46
N ALA A 10 -28.14 -44.95 -27.51
CA ALA A 10 -27.82 -43.53 -27.68
C ALA A 10 -26.34 -43.34 -27.36
N GLY A 11 -25.54 -43.03 -28.38
CA GLY A 11 -24.13 -42.62 -28.19
C GLY A 11 -24.04 -41.27 -27.53
N LEU A 12 -23.44 -41.19 -26.34
CA LEU A 12 -23.00 -39.92 -25.75
C LEU A 12 -21.76 -39.45 -26.53
N LEU A 13 -21.89 -38.38 -27.30
CA LEU A 13 -20.76 -37.59 -27.72
C LEU A 13 -20.25 -36.84 -26.48
N ALA A 14 -19.14 -37.26 -25.92
CA ALA A 14 -18.37 -36.46 -24.98
C ALA A 14 -17.73 -35.29 -25.75
N CYS A 15 -18.23 -34.09 -25.58
CA CYS A 15 -17.50 -32.87 -25.92
C CYS A 15 -16.29 -32.79 -24.98
N ASN A 16 -15.12 -33.12 -25.52
CA ASN A 16 -13.85 -32.83 -24.86
C ASN A 16 -13.61 -31.35 -24.99
N ASP A 17 -14.06 -30.58 -23.98
CA ASP A 17 -13.71 -29.17 -23.84
C ASP A 17 -12.27 -29.13 -23.30
N SER A 18 -11.32 -29.12 -24.25
CA SER A 18 -9.92 -28.80 -23.95
C SER A 18 -9.86 -27.28 -23.70
N GLY A 19 -10.45 -26.85 -22.60
CA GLY A 19 -10.16 -25.52 -22.03
C GLY A 19 -8.68 -25.48 -21.69
N THR A 20 -7.87 -24.95 -22.59
CA THR A 20 -6.59 -24.36 -22.23
C THR A 20 -6.91 -23.23 -21.28
N ASP A 21 -6.85 -23.56 -19.98
CA ASP A 21 -6.73 -22.58 -18.92
C ASP A 21 -5.38 -21.87 -19.16
N SER A 22 -5.43 -20.87 -20.04
CA SER A 22 -4.39 -19.87 -20.13
C SER A 22 -4.47 -19.15 -18.80
N GLY A 23 -3.68 -19.60 -17.82
CA GLY A 23 -3.43 -18.87 -16.60
C GLY A 23 -3.10 -17.44 -17.01
N MET A 24 -4.10 -16.57 -16.93
CA MET A 24 -3.85 -15.13 -16.94
C MET A 24 -3.00 -14.91 -15.70
N ASP A 25 -1.69 -14.80 -15.94
CA ASP A 25 -0.81 -14.08 -15.05
C ASP A 25 -1.48 -12.69 -14.90
N SER A 26 -2.24 -12.55 -13.82
CA SER A 26 -2.82 -11.28 -13.44
C SER A 26 -1.65 -10.43 -12.97
N GLY A 27 -0.85 -9.97 -13.94
CA GLY A 27 0.18 -8.98 -13.70
C GLY A 27 -0.49 -7.85 -12.94
N ILE A 28 0.05 -7.50 -11.79
CA ILE A 28 -0.47 -6.39 -10.99
C ILE A 28 -0.49 -5.17 -11.91
N SER A 29 -1.69 -4.68 -12.22
CA SER A 29 -1.88 -3.56 -13.15
C SER A 29 -1.80 -2.20 -12.46
N GLN A 30 -1.77 -2.18 -11.14
CA GLN A 30 -1.69 -0.98 -10.29
C GLN A 30 -1.26 -1.35 -8.87
N ARG A 31 -0.71 -0.39 -8.12
CA ARG A 31 -0.37 -0.52 -6.70
C ARG A 31 -1.31 0.35 -5.86
N ARG A 32 -1.93 -0.24 -4.86
CA ARG A 32 -2.84 0.50 -3.98
C ARG A 32 -2.09 1.19 -2.87
N ILE A 33 -2.59 2.38 -2.51
CA ILE A 33 -2.12 3.15 -1.36
C ILE A 33 -3.32 3.46 -0.47
N PHE A 34 -3.12 3.41 0.85
CA PHE A 34 -4.07 3.89 1.83
C PHE A 34 -3.38 4.52 3.02
N VAL A 35 -4.11 5.28 3.83
CA VAL A 35 -3.65 5.81 5.12
C VAL A 35 -4.22 4.95 6.25
N THR A 36 -3.47 4.73 7.34
CA THR A 36 -3.96 3.93 8.48
C THR A 36 -5.17 4.59 9.14
N ASP A 37 -6.12 3.79 9.63
CA ASP A 37 -7.27 4.25 10.41
C ASP A 37 -6.91 4.60 11.86
N THR A 38 -5.81 4.06 12.36
CA THR A 38 -5.24 4.31 13.69
C THR A 38 -4.14 5.38 13.65
N ILE A 39 -3.90 6.02 14.77
CA ILE A 39 -2.78 6.91 15.03
C ILE A 39 -1.83 6.25 16.03
N GLN A 40 -0.55 6.56 15.94
CA GLN A 40 0.48 6.04 16.82
C GLN A 40 1.64 7.05 16.92
N ASN A 41 2.32 7.07 18.07
CA ASN A 41 3.54 7.84 18.26
C ASN A 41 4.70 7.27 17.42
N GLY A 42 5.88 7.90 17.49
CA GLY A 42 7.06 7.51 16.70
C GLY A 42 7.64 6.14 17.03
N ASN A 43 7.09 5.40 17.99
CA ASN A 43 7.55 4.06 18.35
C ASN A 43 6.72 2.97 17.69
N PHE A 44 7.10 2.57 16.49
CA PHE A 44 6.51 1.44 15.77
C PHE A 44 7.24 0.12 16.03
N GLY A 45 8.39 0.15 16.72
CA GLY A 45 9.36 -0.95 16.73
C GLY A 45 10.18 -0.98 15.43
N GLY A 46 10.43 0.20 14.86
CA GLY A 46 11.14 0.39 13.60
C GLY A 46 10.26 0.21 12.36
N THR A 47 10.90 0.18 11.19
CA THR A 47 10.17 0.02 9.92
C THR A 47 9.44 -1.33 9.81
N ALA A 48 9.94 -2.38 10.48
CA ALA A 48 9.30 -3.69 10.48
C ALA A 48 7.92 -3.67 11.17
N GLY A 49 7.81 -3.04 12.34
CA GLY A 49 6.53 -2.91 13.02
C GLY A 49 5.56 -1.97 12.29
N ALA A 50 6.08 -0.95 11.60
CA ALA A 50 5.27 -0.11 10.72
C ALA A 50 4.70 -0.92 9.52
N ASP A 51 5.51 -1.82 8.94
CA ASP A 51 5.07 -2.72 7.87
C ASP A 51 4.01 -3.72 8.37
N GLU A 52 4.18 -4.26 9.58
CA GLU A 52 3.20 -5.14 10.22
C GLU A 52 1.85 -4.44 10.45
N LEU A 53 1.87 -3.16 10.86
CA LEU A 53 0.64 -2.36 10.98
C LEU A 53 -0.07 -2.23 9.63
N CYS A 54 0.67 -1.89 8.56
CA CYS A 54 0.13 -1.81 7.20
C CYS A 54 -0.46 -3.15 6.74
N ALA A 55 0.26 -4.25 6.94
CA ALA A 55 -0.20 -5.59 6.57
C ALA A 55 -1.46 -5.98 7.35
N SER A 56 -1.54 -5.68 8.65
CA SER A 56 -2.68 -6.00 9.50
C SER A 56 -3.96 -5.24 9.08
N GLN A 57 -3.83 -3.95 8.74
CA GLN A 57 -4.96 -3.15 8.29
C GLN A 57 -5.43 -3.54 6.88
N ALA A 58 -4.51 -3.86 5.97
CA ALA A 58 -4.85 -4.40 4.67
C ALA A 58 -5.61 -5.73 4.80
N ALA A 59 -5.13 -6.64 5.65
CA ALA A 59 -5.78 -7.93 5.90
C ALA A 59 -7.18 -7.76 6.53
N ALA A 60 -7.34 -6.85 7.50
CA ALA A 60 -8.64 -6.56 8.12
C ALA A 60 -9.66 -6.04 7.09
N ALA A 61 -9.21 -5.25 6.11
CA ALA A 61 -10.02 -4.77 4.99
C ALA A 61 -10.13 -5.77 3.82
N ARG A 62 -9.54 -6.97 3.96
CA ARG A 62 -9.50 -8.03 2.92
C ARG A 62 -8.82 -7.60 1.62
N LEU A 63 -7.91 -6.65 1.68
CA LEU A 63 -7.06 -6.31 0.55
C LEU A 63 -6.04 -7.42 0.35
N GLN A 64 -5.94 -7.92 -0.89
CA GLN A 64 -4.91 -8.90 -1.25
C GLN A 64 -3.59 -8.18 -1.52
N GLY A 65 -2.47 -8.87 -1.41
CA GLY A 65 -1.14 -8.32 -1.64
C GLY A 65 -0.36 -8.03 -0.35
N GLU A 66 0.91 -7.72 -0.49
CA GLU A 66 1.78 -7.27 0.59
C GLU A 66 1.73 -5.75 0.68
N PHE A 67 1.62 -5.20 1.88
CA PHE A 67 1.62 -3.75 2.10
C PHE A 67 2.73 -3.37 3.07
N LYS A 68 3.49 -2.32 2.73
CA LYS A 68 4.55 -1.76 3.55
C LYS A 68 4.33 -0.27 3.80
N ALA A 69 4.88 0.22 4.90
CA ALA A 69 4.81 1.62 5.26
C ALA A 69 5.69 2.49 4.36
N TRP A 70 5.16 3.63 3.90
CA TRP A 70 5.94 4.73 3.33
C TRP A 70 6.67 5.45 4.47
N LEU A 71 7.72 4.80 4.97
CA LEU A 71 8.46 5.25 6.13
C LEU A 71 9.95 5.01 5.92
N SER A 72 10.74 6.08 5.88
CA SER A 72 12.20 5.99 5.86
C SER A 72 12.78 6.18 7.25
N THR A 73 13.84 5.43 7.54
CA THR A 73 14.82 5.80 8.56
C THR A 73 16.10 6.26 7.89
N ILE A 74 17.00 6.90 8.67
CA ILE A 74 18.32 7.33 8.17
C ILE A 74 19.08 6.17 7.51
N SER A 75 18.94 4.96 8.04
CA SER A 75 19.62 3.76 7.55
C SER A 75 18.82 2.90 6.59
N SER A 76 17.52 3.17 6.42
CA SER A 76 16.61 2.34 5.64
C SER A 76 15.59 3.19 4.87
N PRO A 77 16.00 3.75 3.70
CA PRO A 77 15.14 4.60 2.88
C PRO A 77 14.04 3.80 2.17
N VAL A 78 12.87 4.42 1.90
CA VAL A 78 11.79 3.80 1.13
C VAL A 78 12.27 3.38 -0.26
N SER A 79 13.18 4.13 -0.88
CA SER A 79 13.77 3.80 -2.18
C SER A 79 14.54 2.46 -2.21
N GLY A 80 14.97 1.96 -1.06
CA GLY A 80 15.64 0.66 -0.92
C GLY A 80 14.73 -0.43 -0.34
N ARG A 81 13.59 -0.05 0.28
CA ARG A 81 12.69 -0.99 0.97
C ARG A 81 11.46 -1.36 0.16
N LEU A 82 10.94 -0.42 -0.61
CA LEU A 82 9.70 -0.59 -1.37
C LEU A 82 9.99 -0.97 -2.81
N THR A 83 9.06 -1.70 -3.41
CA THR A 83 9.08 -1.98 -4.84
C THR A 83 8.86 -0.69 -5.61
N GLN A 84 9.84 -0.30 -6.45
CA GLN A 84 9.70 0.84 -7.35
C GLN A 84 8.87 0.40 -8.56
N SER A 85 7.58 0.71 -8.50
CA SER A 85 6.61 0.23 -9.48
C SER A 85 6.71 0.98 -10.80
N SER A 86 6.57 0.25 -11.91
CA SER A 86 6.37 0.80 -13.26
C SER A 86 4.88 0.88 -13.63
N VAL A 87 3.97 0.50 -12.73
CA VAL A 87 2.53 0.63 -12.92
C VAL A 87 1.97 1.69 -11.96
N PRO A 88 0.77 2.24 -12.24
CA PRO A 88 0.20 3.31 -11.45
C PRO A 88 -0.01 2.99 -9.97
N TYR A 89 0.18 3.99 -9.13
CA TYR A 89 -0.27 4.02 -7.75
C TYR A 89 -1.66 4.64 -7.66
N VAL A 90 -2.56 3.98 -6.97
CA VAL A 90 -3.96 4.41 -6.83
C VAL A 90 -4.42 4.28 -5.38
N LEU A 91 -5.41 5.06 -4.97
CA LEU A 91 -6.14 4.79 -3.72
C LEU A 91 -6.92 3.48 -3.83
N VAL A 92 -7.41 2.99 -2.69
CA VAL A 92 -8.24 1.77 -2.61
C VAL A 92 -9.56 1.85 -3.39
N ASP A 93 -10.01 3.05 -3.76
CA ASP A 93 -11.19 3.29 -4.62
C ASP A 93 -10.84 3.43 -6.11
N GLY A 94 -9.55 3.34 -6.48
CA GLY A 94 -9.05 3.49 -7.84
C GLY A 94 -8.65 4.91 -8.24
N THR A 95 -8.74 5.90 -7.34
CA THR A 95 -8.28 7.27 -7.61
C THR A 95 -6.78 7.28 -7.87
N LEU A 96 -6.35 7.85 -9.00
CA LEU A 96 -4.94 7.91 -9.40
C LEU A 96 -4.14 8.83 -8.47
N ILE A 97 -3.00 8.33 -7.99
CA ILE A 97 -2.04 9.05 -7.15
C ILE A 97 -0.78 9.40 -7.94
N ALA A 98 -0.21 8.45 -8.67
CA ALA A 98 0.97 8.63 -9.51
C ALA A 98 1.00 7.58 -10.61
N ASN A 99 1.64 7.88 -11.77
CA ASN A 99 1.71 6.96 -12.89
C ASN A 99 2.70 5.79 -12.66
N ASP A 100 3.74 6.05 -11.89
CA ASP A 100 4.80 5.10 -11.55
C ASP A 100 5.61 5.61 -10.34
N TRP A 101 6.71 4.92 -10.00
CA TRP A 101 7.61 5.33 -8.92
C TRP A 101 8.22 6.73 -9.15
N ASN A 102 8.67 7.04 -10.37
CA ASN A 102 9.32 8.32 -10.61
C ASN A 102 8.36 9.50 -10.44
N ASP A 103 7.13 9.32 -10.87
CA ASP A 103 6.05 10.29 -10.70
C ASP A 103 5.66 10.44 -9.21
N LEU A 104 5.68 9.33 -8.44
CA LEU A 104 5.41 9.38 -6.99
C LEU A 104 6.47 10.17 -6.21
N VAL A 105 7.72 10.18 -6.68
CA VAL A 105 8.85 10.83 -6.01
C VAL A 105 9.32 12.13 -6.69
N ASP A 106 8.51 12.75 -7.53
CA ASP A 106 8.84 14.02 -8.18
C ASP A 106 8.44 15.27 -7.37
N GLY A 107 7.81 15.05 -6.21
CA GLY A 107 7.38 16.11 -5.28
C GLY A 107 5.91 16.52 -5.42
N SER A 108 5.13 15.84 -6.27
CA SER A 108 3.69 16.06 -6.43
C SER A 108 2.94 14.75 -6.63
N ILE A 109 1.64 14.74 -6.31
CA ILE A 109 0.73 13.61 -6.55
C ILE A 109 -0.59 14.13 -7.10
N PHE A 110 -1.34 13.31 -7.84
CA PHE A 110 -2.56 13.74 -8.53
C PHE A 110 -3.76 13.91 -7.61
N ALA A 111 -3.80 13.23 -6.48
CA ALA A 111 -4.86 13.34 -5.48
C ALA A 111 -4.31 13.15 -4.06
N PRO A 112 -4.97 13.69 -3.01
CA PRO A 112 -4.55 13.50 -1.63
C PRO A 112 -4.67 12.02 -1.21
N ILE A 113 -3.68 11.50 -0.48
CA ILE A 113 -3.72 10.15 0.09
C ILE A 113 -4.49 10.23 1.42
N ASN A 114 -5.81 10.17 1.36
CA ASN A 114 -6.69 10.40 2.50
C ASN A 114 -7.75 9.32 2.74
N LEU A 115 -7.71 8.18 2.01
CA LEU A 115 -8.59 7.05 2.27
C LEU A 115 -7.87 5.96 3.05
N ASP A 116 -8.54 5.42 4.08
CA ASP A 116 -8.09 4.21 4.75
C ASP A 116 -8.40 2.94 3.93
N ALA A 117 -7.97 1.79 4.41
CA ALA A 117 -8.17 0.50 3.74
C ALA A 117 -9.65 0.15 3.53
N ASN A 118 -10.60 0.77 4.26
CA ASN A 118 -12.04 0.60 4.14
C ASN A 118 -12.71 1.75 3.37
N GLN A 119 -11.92 2.57 2.65
CA GLN A 119 -12.39 3.72 1.86
C GLN A 119 -13.03 4.84 2.71
N GLN A 120 -12.69 4.91 4.00
CA GLN A 120 -13.14 6.01 4.84
C GLN A 120 -12.13 7.15 4.80
N VAL A 121 -12.61 8.40 4.67
CA VAL A 121 -11.74 9.57 4.67
C VAL A 121 -11.08 9.74 6.04
N ARG A 122 -9.76 9.88 6.03
CA ARG A 122 -8.92 10.18 7.18
C ARG A 122 -8.12 11.44 6.93
N SER A 123 -8.19 12.36 7.85
CA SER A 123 -7.42 13.61 7.80
C SER A 123 -6.36 13.63 8.90
N GLY A 124 -5.32 14.43 8.69
CA GLY A 124 -4.25 14.66 9.66
C GLY A 124 -2.87 14.40 9.07
N ASP A 125 -1.88 14.48 9.95
CA ASP A 125 -0.50 14.25 9.57
C ASP A 125 -0.12 12.77 9.65
N VAL A 126 0.99 12.43 8.96
CA VAL A 126 1.41 11.05 8.69
C VAL A 126 2.91 10.95 8.91
N TRP A 127 3.38 10.01 9.72
CA TRP A 127 4.81 9.73 9.81
C TRP A 127 5.33 9.24 8.47
N THR A 128 6.42 9.82 8.00
CA THR A 128 7.04 9.46 6.72
C THR A 128 8.56 9.28 6.81
N GLY A 129 9.24 10.14 7.58
CA GLY A 129 10.70 10.17 7.58
C GLY A 129 11.31 10.34 6.19
N THR A 130 10.49 10.69 5.18
CA THR A 130 10.82 10.57 3.76
C THR A 130 10.68 11.93 3.07
N LEU A 131 11.72 12.35 2.38
CA LEU A 131 11.73 13.54 1.51
C LEU A 131 10.95 13.27 0.21
N PRO A 132 10.56 14.30 -0.55
CA PRO A 132 9.78 14.15 -1.79
C PRO A 132 10.45 13.27 -2.86
N ASP A 133 11.78 13.17 -2.87
CA ASP A 133 12.57 12.36 -3.78
C ASP A 133 12.74 10.89 -3.31
N GLY A 134 12.03 10.48 -2.26
CA GLY A 134 12.11 9.13 -1.69
C GLY A 134 13.36 8.86 -0.84
N LEU A 135 14.19 9.89 -0.59
CA LEU A 135 15.35 9.80 0.30
C LEU A 135 14.93 10.02 1.77
N PRO A 136 15.73 9.53 2.73
CA PRO A 136 15.41 9.70 4.14
C PRO A 136 15.68 11.14 4.60
N TYR A 137 14.89 11.60 5.57
CA TYR A 137 15.19 12.81 6.31
C TYR A 137 16.36 12.55 7.26
N MET A 138 17.49 13.24 7.05
CA MET A 138 18.77 12.89 7.67
C MET A 138 19.03 13.54 9.03
N ASN A 139 18.11 14.36 9.57
CA ASN A 139 18.37 15.07 10.81
C ASN A 139 17.98 14.26 12.06
N ASP A 140 16.81 13.58 12.01
CA ASP A 140 16.29 12.75 13.11
C ASP A 140 15.19 11.83 12.56
N ASP A 141 14.97 10.69 13.21
CA ASP A 141 13.99 9.68 12.79
C ASP A 141 13.38 8.91 13.98
N CYS A 142 13.26 9.56 15.15
CA CYS A 142 12.76 8.92 16.37
C CYS A 142 13.56 7.64 16.73
N GLU A 143 14.89 7.70 16.64
CA GLU A 143 15.77 6.54 16.85
C GLU A 143 15.42 5.36 15.92
N GLY A 144 15.20 5.64 14.64
CA GLY A 144 14.76 4.64 13.66
C GLY A 144 13.30 4.21 13.85
N PHE A 145 12.45 5.10 14.36
CA PHE A 145 11.05 4.84 14.74
C PHE A 145 10.90 3.76 15.81
N THR A 146 11.81 3.78 16.80
CA THR A 146 11.75 2.93 18.00
C THR A 146 11.54 3.74 19.29
N SER A 147 11.45 5.08 19.21
CA SER A 147 11.27 5.98 20.35
C SER A 147 9.97 6.78 20.26
N ASP A 148 9.29 6.91 21.39
CA ASP A 148 8.10 7.76 21.58
C ASP A 148 8.37 9.02 22.39
N SER A 149 9.60 9.22 22.84
CA SER A 149 9.95 10.27 23.80
C SER A 149 11.17 11.10 23.39
N ALA A 150 12.06 10.54 22.57
CA ALA A 150 13.28 11.21 22.14
C ALA A 150 13.21 11.62 20.67
N GLY A 151 13.61 12.86 20.38
CA GLY A 151 13.79 13.37 19.03
C GLY A 151 12.51 13.87 18.35
N ILE A 152 12.66 14.04 17.07
CA ILE A 152 11.63 14.47 16.10
C ILE A 152 11.69 13.55 14.88
N ALA A 153 10.69 13.54 14.03
CA ALA A 153 10.79 12.93 12.71
C ALA A 153 9.94 13.67 11.69
N LEU A 154 10.30 13.52 10.41
CA LEU A 154 9.55 14.15 9.33
C LEU A 154 8.18 13.49 9.19
N CYS A 155 7.16 14.32 9.00
CA CYS A 155 5.80 13.91 8.67
C CYS A 155 5.30 14.61 7.41
N GLY A 156 4.38 13.95 6.70
CA GLY A 156 3.56 14.52 5.65
C GLY A 156 2.16 14.84 6.15
N THR A 157 1.27 15.26 5.24
CA THR A 157 -0.14 15.50 5.56
C THR A 157 -1.06 14.93 4.48
N THR A 158 -2.16 14.31 4.91
CA THR A 158 -3.15 13.69 4.02
C THR A 158 -3.92 14.70 3.15
N ALA A 159 -3.79 15.99 3.41
CA ALA A 159 -4.51 17.04 2.70
C ALA A 159 -3.74 17.60 1.49
N SER A 160 -2.48 17.22 1.30
CA SER A 160 -1.60 17.83 0.30
C SER A 160 -1.42 16.97 -0.94
N MET A 161 -1.25 17.65 -2.08
CA MET A 161 -0.85 17.05 -3.37
C MET A 161 0.53 17.51 -3.83
N ASN A 162 1.16 18.47 -3.14
CA ASN A 162 2.54 18.91 -3.40
C ASN A 162 3.50 18.18 -2.43
N ALA A 163 4.78 18.56 -2.41
CA ALA A 163 5.82 17.97 -1.57
C ALA A 163 5.41 17.73 -0.10
N ASN A 164 4.44 18.49 0.41
CA ASN A 164 3.96 18.34 1.78
C ASN A 164 3.16 17.05 2.02
N TRP A 165 2.77 16.31 0.99
CA TRP A 165 2.15 15.00 1.19
C TRP A 165 3.07 14.06 1.98
N THR A 166 4.39 14.20 1.81
CA THR A 166 5.40 13.39 2.49
C THR A 166 6.35 14.20 3.39
N ALA A 167 6.54 15.52 3.15
CA ALA A 167 7.50 16.36 3.85
C ALA A 167 6.87 17.70 4.24
N ASN A 168 6.10 17.72 5.35
CA ASN A 168 5.33 18.88 5.81
C ASN A 168 5.93 19.53 7.07
N ALA A 169 6.22 18.73 8.09
CA ALA A 169 6.69 19.23 9.40
C ALA A 169 7.53 18.17 10.12
N THR A 170 8.13 18.56 11.26
CA THR A 170 8.97 17.67 12.08
C THR A 170 8.48 17.65 13.53
N PRO A 171 7.34 17.00 13.83
CA PRO A 171 6.80 16.92 15.18
C PRO A 171 7.68 16.06 16.11
N PRO A 172 7.55 16.26 17.44
CA PRO A 172 8.15 15.37 18.44
C PRO A 172 7.67 13.92 18.29
N CYS A 173 8.53 12.96 18.61
CA CYS A 173 8.23 11.53 18.51
C CYS A 173 7.07 11.05 19.40
N SER A 174 6.69 11.83 20.42
CA SER A 174 5.49 11.59 21.25
C SER A 174 4.16 11.94 20.55
N THR A 175 4.21 12.58 19.37
CA THR A 175 3.01 12.92 18.62
C THR A 175 2.38 11.67 18.02
N GLU A 176 1.05 11.57 18.09
CA GLU A 176 0.33 10.44 17.48
C GLU A 176 -0.12 10.79 16.06
N LEU A 177 0.43 10.13 15.06
CA LEU A 177 0.15 10.32 13.64
C LEU A 177 -0.19 8.98 12.96
N ARG A 178 -0.65 9.06 11.71
CA ARG A 178 -0.95 7.90 10.85
C ARG A 178 0.28 7.41 10.10
N LEU A 179 0.10 6.37 9.29
CA LEU A 179 1.06 5.93 8.27
C LEU A 179 0.38 5.87 6.90
N TYR A 180 1.16 6.06 5.83
CA TYR A 180 0.77 5.60 4.50
C TYR A 180 1.25 4.17 4.29
N CYS A 181 0.41 3.35 3.68
CA CYS A 181 0.67 1.95 3.37
C CYS A 181 0.62 1.75 1.87
N ILE A 182 1.67 1.17 1.28
CA ILE A 182 1.84 1.00 -0.17
C ILE A 182 1.94 -0.49 -0.51
N GLU A 183 1.15 -0.94 -1.47
CA GLU A 183 1.20 -2.30 -2.03
C GLU A 183 2.54 -2.54 -2.76
N GLN A 184 3.09 -3.78 -2.60
CA GLN A 184 4.39 -4.20 -3.11
C GLN A 184 4.29 -5.07 -4.38
#